data_9bb47e25c84302418b530c8bb7881f2e
#
_entry.id   9bb47e25c84302418b530c8bb7881f2e
#
_cell.length_a   1.000
_cell.length_b   1.000
_cell.length_c   1.000
_cell.angle_alpha   90.00
_cell.angle_beta   90.00
_cell.angle_gamma   90.00
#
_symmetry.space_group_name_H-M   'P 1'
#
loop_
_entity.id
_entity.type
_entity.pdbx_description
1 polymer ?
#
loop_
_entity_poly.entity_id
_entity_poly.type
_entity_poly.pdbx_seq_one_letter_code
_entity_poly.pdbx_strand_id
1 'polypeptide(L)'
;MIPLNVLQQLMIITAEECGELTQRCSKILRRYETINDIEEEQRQKFLEEAGDVYCMLELLVEHGIVDWKELEDRADVKKEKLTLSSDLMWRYK
;
A
#
# COMPACT_ATOMS: atom_id res chain seq x y z
N MET A 1 7.39 -2.33 -32.46
CA MET A 1 7.12 -1.78 -31.10
C MET A 1 8.35 -1.97 -30.26
N ILE A 2 8.78 -0.93 -29.57
CA ILE A 2 9.92 -1.01 -28.62
C ILE A 2 9.41 -1.61 -27.32
N PRO A 3 9.97 -2.71 -26.84
CA PRO A 3 9.58 -3.29 -25.57
C PRO A 3 9.82 -2.31 -24.41
N LEU A 4 8.98 -2.38 -23.38
CA LEU A 4 9.20 -1.61 -22.16
C LEU A 4 10.48 -2.09 -21.47
N ASN A 5 11.29 -1.16 -20.97
CA ASN A 5 12.44 -1.50 -20.15
C ASN A 5 12.00 -1.85 -18.73
N VAL A 6 12.93 -2.33 -17.91
CA VAL A 6 12.64 -2.76 -16.53
C VAL A 6 12.05 -1.61 -15.70
N LEU A 7 12.63 -0.42 -15.79
CA LEU A 7 12.12 0.73 -15.03
C LEU A 7 10.68 1.05 -15.40
N GLN A 8 10.38 1.07 -16.70
CA GLN A 8 9.01 1.35 -17.16
C GLN A 8 8.03 0.29 -16.67
N GLN A 9 8.41 -1.00 -16.73
CA GLN A 9 7.57 -2.08 -16.22
C GLN A 9 7.32 -1.94 -14.72
N LEU A 10 8.37 -1.66 -13.94
CA LEU A 10 8.24 -1.46 -12.49
C LEU A 10 7.28 -0.32 -12.17
N MET A 11 7.41 0.81 -12.86
CA MET A 11 6.58 1.98 -12.58
C MET A 11 5.12 1.75 -12.98
N ILE A 12 4.90 1.18 -14.16
CA ILE A 12 3.54 0.92 -14.66
C ILE A 12 2.81 -0.08 -13.76
N ILE A 13 3.45 -1.19 -13.43
CA ILE A 13 2.82 -2.24 -12.62
C ILE A 13 2.60 -1.75 -11.18
N THR A 14 3.56 -1.04 -10.60
CA THR A 14 3.37 -0.45 -9.27
C THR A 14 2.16 0.48 -9.26
N ALA A 15 2.03 1.33 -10.27
CA ALA A 15 0.89 2.24 -10.37
C ALA A 15 -0.44 1.48 -10.50
N GLU A 16 -0.47 0.42 -11.31
CA GLU A 16 -1.66 -0.43 -11.47
C GLU A 16 -2.07 -1.09 -10.17
N GLU A 17 -1.12 -1.66 -9.44
CA GLU A 17 -1.42 -2.34 -8.17
C GLU A 17 -1.87 -1.36 -7.10
N CYS A 18 -1.28 -0.16 -7.04
CA CYS A 18 -1.74 0.90 -6.15
C CYS A 18 -3.17 1.33 -6.50
N GLY A 19 -3.51 1.41 -7.78
CA GLY A 19 -4.86 1.73 -8.24
C GLY A 19 -5.89 0.69 -7.82
N GLU A 20 -5.55 -0.59 -7.92
CA GLU A 20 -6.42 -1.69 -7.50
C GLU A 20 -6.63 -1.67 -5.98
N LEU A 21 -5.58 -1.40 -5.20
CA LEU A 21 -5.71 -1.23 -3.76
C LEU A 21 -6.61 -0.04 -3.42
N THR A 22 -6.48 1.06 -4.14
CA THR A 22 -7.35 2.24 -3.98
C THR A 22 -8.82 1.88 -4.19
N GLN A 23 -9.12 1.11 -5.23
CA GLN A 23 -10.49 0.65 -5.49
C GLN A 23 -11.02 -0.23 -4.35
N ARG A 24 -10.16 -1.10 -3.81
CA ARG A 24 -10.53 -1.96 -2.68
C ARG A 24 -10.83 -1.14 -1.43
N CYS A 25 -10.02 -0.12 -1.14
CA CYS A 25 -10.28 0.81 -0.03
C CYS A 25 -11.65 1.48 -0.18
N SER A 26 -11.98 1.92 -1.39
CA SER A 26 -13.27 2.55 -1.69
C SER A 26 -14.44 1.62 -1.42
N LYS A 27 -14.32 0.34 -1.79
CA LYS A 27 -15.36 -0.66 -1.55
C LYS A 27 -15.56 -0.92 -0.06
N ILE A 28 -14.47 -1.00 0.70
CA ILE A 28 -14.53 -1.15 2.17
C ILE A 28 -15.24 0.05 2.80
N LEU A 29 -14.85 1.26 2.41
CA LEU A 29 -15.44 2.51 2.92
C LEU A 29 -16.95 2.58 2.71
N ARG A 30 -17.44 2.11 1.57
CA ARG A 30 -18.87 2.16 1.25
C ARG A 30 -19.72 1.13 1.97
N ARG A 31 -19.11 0.04 2.48
CA ARG A 31 -19.83 -1.12 3.02
C ARG A 31 -19.75 -1.28 4.52
N TYR A 32 -18.67 -0.77 5.13
CA TYR A 32 -18.36 -1.07 6.55
C TYR A 32 -17.99 0.19 7.31
N GLU A 33 -18.40 0.24 8.58
CA GLU A 33 -18.10 1.35 9.49
C GLU A 33 -16.90 1.04 10.39
N THR A 34 -16.72 -0.22 10.78
CA THR A 34 -15.66 -0.62 11.71
C THR A 34 -14.86 -1.79 11.17
N ILE A 35 -13.66 -1.96 11.70
CA ILE A 35 -12.77 -3.08 11.33
C ILE A 35 -13.46 -4.42 11.57
N ASN A 36 -14.20 -4.55 12.68
CA ASN A 36 -14.85 -5.80 13.06
C ASN A 36 -16.01 -6.19 12.12
N ASP A 37 -16.58 -5.23 11.40
CA ASP A 37 -17.68 -5.48 10.47
C ASP A 37 -17.22 -6.09 9.15
N ILE A 38 -15.94 -6.00 8.82
CA ILE A 38 -15.43 -6.45 7.53
C ILE A 38 -15.56 -7.97 7.42
N GLU A 39 -16.35 -8.41 6.43
CA GLU A 39 -16.53 -9.84 6.15
C GLU A 39 -15.23 -10.46 5.66
N GLU A 40 -14.98 -11.72 6.02
CA GLU A 40 -13.73 -12.41 5.72
C GLU A 40 -13.45 -12.47 4.21
N GLU A 41 -14.45 -12.64 3.38
CA GLU A 41 -14.28 -12.61 1.93
C GLU A 41 -13.71 -11.27 1.46
N GLN A 42 -14.20 -10.15 1.99
CA GLN A 42 -13.72 -8.82 1.63
C GLN A 42 -12.32 -8.55 2.21
N ARG A 43 -12.04 -9.08 3.40
CA ARG A 43 -10.71 -9.00 3.98
C ARG A 43 -9.70 -9.74 3.12
N GLN A 44 -10.04 -10.93 2.61
CA GLN A 44 -9.16 -11.70 1.73
C GLN A 44 -8.89 -10.97 0.42
N LYS A 45 -9.90 -10.34 -0.17
CA LYS A 45 -9.71 -9.52 -1.38
C LYS A 45 -8.80 -8.33 -1.12
N PHE A 46 -8.95 -7.69 0.05
CA PHE A 46 -8.07 -6.60 0.46
C PHE A 46 -6.63 -7.09 0.62
N LEU A 47 -6.44 -8.26 1.25
CA LEU A 47 -5.12 -8.88 1.42
C LEU A 47 -4.44 -9.13 0.07
N GLU A 48 -5.17 -9.63 -0.91
CA GLU A 48 -4.63 -9.87 -2.25
C GLU A 48 -4.07 -8.58 -2.86
N GLU A 49 -4.85 -7.50 -2.82
CA GLU A 49 -4.43 -6.22 -3.40
C GLU A 49 -3.27 -5.59 -2.62
N ALA A 50 -3.32 -5.64 -1.29
CA ALA A 50 -2.23 -5.14 -0.44
C ALA A 50 -0.97 -5.96 -0.63
N GLY A 51 -1.10 -7.28 -0.76
CA GLY A 51 0.02 -8.18 -1.02
C GLY A 51 0.68 -7.92 -2.37
N ASP A 52 -0.12 -7.60 -3.39
CA ASP A 52 0.40 -7.26 -4.71
C ASP A 52 1.22 -5.96 -4.67
N VAL A 53 0.75 -4.96 -3.93
CA VAL A 53 1.53 -3.73 -3.69
C VAL A 53 2.83 -4.05 -2.94
N TYR A 54 2.75 -4.89 -1.92
CA TYR A 54 3.93 -5.31 -1.16
C TYR A 54 4.96 -5.99 -2.07
N CYS A 55 4.50 -6.87 -2.97
CA CYS A 55 5.36 -7.50 -3.95
C CYS A 55 6.11 -6.45 -4.79
N MET A 56 5.43 -5.40 -5.22
CA MET A 56 6.08 -4.35 -5.99
C MET A 56 7.10 -3.58 -5.17
N LEU A 57 6.86 -3.36 -3.87
CA LEU A 57 7.87 -2.77 -2.99
C LEU A 57 9.12 -3.65 -2.89
N GLU A 58 8.94 -4.96 -2.76
CA GLU A 58 10.06 -5.91 -2.76
C GLU A 58 10.89 -5.82 -4.06
N LEU A 59 10.22 -5.75 -5.21
CA LEU A 59 10.89 -5.64 -6.50
C LEU A 59 11.62 -4.31 -6.66
N LEU A 60 11.05 -3.22 -6.16
CA LEU A 60 11.71 -1.91 -6.18
C LEU A 60 13.00 -1.94 -5.36
N VAL A 61 13.01 -2.65 -4.24
CA VAL A 61 14.22 -2.85 -3.43
C VAL A 61 15.22 -3.72 -4.19
N GLU A 62 14.79 -4.83 -4.77
CA GLU A 62 15.66 -5.74 -5.53
C GLU A 62 16.36 -5.04 -6.69
N HIS A 63 15.66 -4.10 -7.33
CA HIS A 63 16.21 -3.32 -8.44
C HIS A 63 16.95 -2.05 -8.01
N GLY A 64 17.09 -1.83 -6.70
CA GLY A 64 17.93 -0.74 -6.18
C GLY A 64 17.32 0.66 -6.27
N ILE A 65 16.00 0.77 -6.49
CA ILE A 65 15.34 2.09 -6.56
C ILE A 65 15.19 2.68 -5.15
N VAL A 66 14.88 1.83 -4.18
CA VAL A 66 14.80 2.17 -2.74
C VAL A 66 15.39 1.01 -1.95
N ASP A 67 15.66 1.21 -0.65
CA ASP A 67 16.01 0.10 0.23
C ASP A 67 15.05 0.04 1.43
N TRP A 68 15.07 -1.09 2.15
CA TRP A 68 14.14 -1.32 3.26
C TRP A 68 14.33 -0.31 4.38
N LYS A 69 15.57 0.08 4.67
CA LYS A 69 15.85 1.07 5.72
C LYS A 69 15.24 2.42 5.39
N GLU A 70 15.38 2.86 4.14
CA GLU A 70 14.77 4.10 3.66
C GLU A 70 13.25 4.06 3.79
N LEU A 71 12.63 2.93 3.41
CA LEU A 71 11.19 2.75 3.52
C LEU A 71 10.72 2.78 4.98
N GLU A 72 11.44 2.09 5.87
CA GLU A 72 11.14 2.08 7.30
C GLU A 72 11.26 3.47 7.91
N ASP A 73 12.33 4.20 7.58
CA ASP A 73 12.55 5.56 8.07
C ASP A 73 11.42 6.49 7.61
N ARG A 74 11.01 6.36 6.35
CA ARG A 74 9.89 7.15 5.84
C ARG A 74 8.57 6.77 6.49
N ALA A 75 8.34 5.49 6.78
CA ALA A 75 7.16 5.04 7.50
C ALA A 75 7.08 5.70 8.89
N ASP A 76 8.21 5.82 9.59
CA ASP A 76 8.27 6.49 10.89
C ASP A 76 7.90 7.96 10.78
N VAL A 77 8.39 8.65 9.76
CA VAL A 77 8.02 10.06 9.49
C VAL A 77 6.51 10.16 9.25
N LYS A 78 5.93 9.26 8.48
CA LYS A 78 4.49 9.26 8.20
C LYS A 78 3.66 9.00 9.45
N LYS A 79 4.10 8.08 10.32
CA LYS A 79 3.44 7.81 11.60
C LYS A 79 3.38 9.07 12.47
N GLU A 80 4.46 9.85 12.54
CA GLU A 80 4.46 11.12 13.26
C GLU A 80 3.43 12.09 12.69
N LYS A 81 3.36 12.22 11.38
CA LYS A 81 2.38 13.07 10.71
C LYS A 81 0.95 12.62 11.01
N LEU A 82 0.70 11.32 11.02
CA LEU A 82 -0.61 10.75 11.32
C LEU A 82 -1.01 11.00 12.78
N THR A 83 -0.06 11.10 13.69
CA THR A 83 -0.32 11.45 15.10
C THR A 83 -1.04 12.82 15.21
N LEU A 84 -0.70 13.76 14.33
CA LEU A 84 -1.29 15.09 14.31
C LEU A 84 -2.60 15.18 13.51
N SER A 85 -2.76 14.34 12.49
CA SER A 85 -3.85 14.47 11.52
C SER A 85 -4.91 13.37 11.57
N SER A 86 -4.72 12.36 12.43
CA SER A 86 -5.67 11.23 12.52
C SER A 86 -5.61 10.58 13.90
N ASP A 87 -6.56 9.67 14.15
CA ASP A 87 -6.61 8.88 15.38
C ASP A 87 -5.88 7.54 15.25
N LEU A 88 -5.30 7.24 14.08
CA LEU A 88 -4.65 5.96 13.83
C LEU A 88 -3.47 5.70 14.76
N MET A 89 -2.79 6.76 15.21
CA MET A 89 -1.61 6.67 16.05
C MET A 89 -1.88 7.16 17.48
N TRP A 90 -3.08 6.88 18.00
CA TRP A 90 -3.53 7.34 19.33
C TRP A 90 -2.56 6.97 20.46
N ARG A 91 -1.89 5.83 20.39
CA ARG A 91 -0.95 5.38 21.42
C ARG A 91 0.33 6.22 21.52
N TYR A 92 0.54 7.13 20.57
CA TYR A 92 1.69 8.03 20.55
C TYR A 92 1.31 9.49 20.88
N LYS A 93 0.05 9.74 21.13
CA LYS A 93 -0.43 11.10 21.46
C LYS A 93 -0.26 11.44 22.93
#